data_0252c47461b048a47e6f771fe9dfc972
#
_entry.id   0252c47461b048a47e6f771fe9dfc972
#
_cell.length_a   1.000
_cell.length_b   1.000
_cell.length_c   1.000
_cell.angle_alpha   90.00
_cell.angle_beta   90.00
_cell.angle_gamma   90.00
#
_symmetry.space_group_name_H-M   'P 1'
#
loop_
_entity.id
_entity.type
_entity.pdbx_description
1 polymer ?
#
loop_
_entity_poly.entity_id
_entity_poly.type
_entity_poly.pdbx_seq_one_letter_code
_entity_poly.pdbx_strand_id
1 'polypeptide(L)'
;MKTFLKFPIFTLISGMLLFTACSDDDDTLTDINAAPVSQNLNASVSEGKSLDITLVATDSDYDALTFSIVTPPTLGTVVITENIAKYTPNENADGIDTFTYKANDGNTDSAPSTVTVNVNGFFVLNGTYTKNKILTADKIWNLKGRVFIADGATLTIPAGTIIKADGGTGTDATFICIARGGKIDAQGTADKPIVMTSIADDIKVGEKYGSNLTIDNRGLWGGLLILGKAPGSFKGDVSEYQIEGIPASETKGLYGGSDTADNSGTVKYLSIRHGGASIGADNEINGLTLGGVGNGTTISNVEVVANVDDGVEFFGGTVDASNLLVWGQGDDGLDIDQSYAGKISNSIVILTKASDHGLEIDGPEGSMKASFTLENITIIATDESTSSYADFRKGALGTVTKVYAYGFAKGSNFELDATADSTNFSDGTLNFSSMEIVVPIDDSLAGGEIFDDKSDSPDANFENAKNKDGVIFATNVTLGAQTVGATVSDFAWTFANNNSAF
;
A
#
# COMPACT_ATOMS: atom_id res chain seq x y z
N MET A 1 37.39 9.92 -40.35
CA MET A 1 38.64 10.45 -39.80
C MET A 1 39.03 9.52 -38.65
N LYS A 2 39.98 8.62 -38.88
CA LYS A 2 40.45 7.60 -37.98
C LYS A 2 41.58 8.15 -37.13
N THR A 3 41.46 8.15 -35.83
CA THR A 3 42.56 8.53 -34.93
C THR A 3 43.05 7.29 -34.21
N PHE A 4 44.27 6.88 -34.53
CA PHE A 4 45.00 5.78 -33.90
C PHE A 4 45.60 6.24 -32.57
N LEU A 5 45.38 5.50 -31.50
CA LEU A 5 46.07 5.68 -30.21
C LEU A 5 47.32 4.80 -30.20
N LYS A 6 48.48 5.43 -30.00
CA LYS A 6 49.79 4.74 -29.94
C LYS A 6 50.07 4.22 -28.52
N PHE A 7 50.40 2.95 -28.41
CA PHE A 7 51.03 2.36 -27.22
C PHE A 7 52.54 2.61 -27.21
N PRO A 8 53.16 2.91 -26.06
CA PRO A 8 54.63 2.96 -25.97
C PRO A 8 55.22 1.56 -25.79
N ILE A 9 56.23 1.26 -26.57
CA ILE A 9 57.07 0.07 -26.53
C ILE A 9 58.04 0.22 -25.36
N PHE A 10 58.03 -0.72 -24.41
CA PHE A 10 59.07 -0.85 -23.40
C PHE A 10 60.24 -1.66 -23.97
N THR A 11 61.39 -1.04 -24.04
CA THR A 11 62.64 -1.64 -24.51
C THR A 11 63.28 -2.43 -23.40
N LEU A 12 63.43 -3.73 -23.64
CA LEU A 12 64.15 -4.67 -22.75
C LEU A 12 65.66 -4.50 -22.94
N ILE A 13 66.37 -4.03 -21.90
CA ILE A 13 67.82 -4.00 -21.90
C ILE A 13 68.32 -5.36 -21.35
N SER A 14 68.92 -6.15 -22.23
CA SER A 14 69.62 -7.40 -21.91
C SER A 14 71.01 -7.08 -21.34
N GLY A 15 71.14 -7.25 -20.00
CA GLY A 15 72.46 -7.22 -19.35
C GLY A 15 73.08 -8.61 -19.29
N MET A 16 74.13 -8.86 -20.05
CA MET A 16 74.92 -10.08 -20.07
C MET A 16 75.89 -10.10 -18.87
N LEU A 17 75.59 -10.93 -17.86
CA LEU A 17 76.50 -11.21 -16.75
C LEU A 17 77.34 -12.44 -17.04
N LEU A 18 78.66 -12.25 -17.02
CA LEU A 18 79.63 -13.29 -17.13
C LEU A 18 79.73 -14.06 -15.78
N PHE A 19 79.48 -15.34 -15.78
CA PHE A 19 79.79 -16.21 -14.64
C PHE A 19 81.21 -16.66 -14.65
N THR A 20 81.92 -16.32 -13.59
CA THR A 20 83.16 -17.04 -13.20
C THR A 20 82.80 -18.17 -12.27
N ALA A 21 83.12 -19.40 -12.64
CA ALA A 21 82.96 -20.56 -11.76
C ALA A 21 83.98 -20.51 -10.60
N CYS A 22 83.48 -20.72 -9.39
CA CYS A 22 84.32 -21.22 -8.29
C CYS A 22 83.57 -22.24 -7.48
N SER A 23 84.08 -23.43 -7.48
CA SER A 23 84.15 -24.53 -6.51
C SER A 23 83.10 -24.72 -5.43
N ASP A 24 82.67 -25.96 -5.36
CA ASP A 24 81.99 -26.77 -4.34
C ASP A 24 82.10 -26.20 -2.91
N ASP A 25 80.93 -25.80 -2.38
CA ASP A 25 80.57 -26.02 -1.01
C ASP A 25 79.14 -26.59 -1.01
N ASP A 26 79.02 -27.77 -0.36
CA ASP A 26 77.81 -28.51 -0.13
C ASP A 26 76.95 -27.79 0.94
N ASP A 27 76.47 -26.61 0.60
CA ASP A 27 75.46 -25.92 1.36
C ASP A 27 74.10 -26.51 0.99
N THR A 28 73.62 -27.41 1.85
CA THR A 28 72.19 -27.76 1.91
C THR A 28 71.42 -26.45 2.11
N LEU A 29 71.04 -25.78 1.02
CA LEU A 29 70.05 -24.72 1.06
C LEU A 29 68.80 -25.39 1.61
N THR A 30 68.55 -25.26 2.91
CA THR A 30 67.21 -25.51 3.43
C THR A 30 66.30 -24.58 2.69
N ASP A 31 65.45 -25.15 1.85
CA ASP A 31 64.40 -24.44 1.14
C ASP A 31 63.52 -23.81 2.24
N ILE A 32 63.74 -22.52 2.51
CA ILE A 32 63.01 -21.83 3.57
C ILE A 32 61.67 -21.47 2.99
N ASN A 33 60.63 -22.21 3.36
CA ASN A 33 59.27 -21.94 2.96
C ASN A 33 58.87 -20.50 3.30
N ALA A 34 58.47 -19.74 2.33
CA ALA A 34 57.92 -18.43 2.46
C ALA A 34 56.41 -18.48 2.56
N ALA A 35 55.79 -17.77 3.49
CA ALA A 35 54.36 -17.72 3.63
C ALA A 35 53.67 -17.03 2.41
N PRO A 36 52.54 -17.56 1.94
CA PRO A 36 51.75 -16.92 0.89
C PRO A 36 51.31 -15.49 1.22
N VAL A 37 51.09 -14.68 0.19
CA VAL A 37 50.58 -13.33 0.32
C VAL A 37 49.21 -13.20 -0.35
N SER A 38 48.13 -13.12 0.46
CA SER A 38 46.78 -12.91 -0.03
C SER A 38 46.49 -11.43 -0.30
N GLN A 39 45.46 -11.12 -1.12
CA GLN A 39 45.13 -9.76 -1.58
C GLN A 39 43.71 -9.35 -1.15
N ASN A 40 43.55 -8.05 -0.80
CA ASN A 40 42.21 -7.49 -0.58
C ASN A 40 41.47 -7.38 -1.91
N LEU A 41 40.15 -7.69 -1.89
CA LEU A 41 39.30 -7.71 -3.06
C LEU A 41 38.05 -6.87 -2.83
N ASN A 42 37.48 -6.34 -3.93
CA ASN A 42 36.20 -5.65 -3.92
C ASN A 42 35.30 -6.29 -4.97
N ALA A 43 34.02 -6.44 -4.61
CA ALA A 43 33.02 -7.03 -5.47
C ALA A 43 31.67 -6.32 -5.27
N SER A 44 30.73 -6.52 -6.20
CA SER A 44 29.36 -6.03 -6.08
C SER A 44 28.39 -7.09 -6.54
N VAL A 45 27.30 -7.27 -5.81
CA VAL A 45 26.25 -8.23 -6.12
C VAL A 45 24.89 -7.65 -5.86
N SER A 46 23.89 -8.04 -6.64
CA SER A 46 22.49 -7.71 -6.35
C SER A 46 21.85 -8.78 -5.48
N GLU A 47 20.95 -8.37 -4.59
CA GLU A 47 20.12 -9.29 -3.82
C GLU A 47 19.47 -10.36 -4.71
N GLY A 48 19.30 -11.57 -4.19
CA GLY A 48 18.74 -12.70 -4.92
C GLY A 48 19.67 -13.29 -6.01
N LYS A 49 20.89 -12.78 -6.15
CA LYS A 49 21.92 -13.33 -7.02
C LYS A 49 23.12 -13.77 -6.19
N SER A 50 23.73 -14.92 -6.56
CA SER A 50 25.05 -15.28 -6.03
C SER A 50 26.15 -14.72 -6.92
N LEU A 51 27.31 -14.48 -6.32
CA LEU A 51 28.49 -13.98 -7.00
C LEU A 51 29.69 -14.88 -6.73
N ASP A 52 30.37 -15.31 -7.78
CA ASP A 52 31.62 -16.03 -7.69
C ASP A 52 32.79 -15.03 -7.68
N ILE A 53 33.59 -15.05 -6.60
CA ILE A 53 34.72 -14.15 -6.37
C ILE A 53 36.00 -14.99 -6.42
N THR A 54 36.88 -14.71 -7.38
CA THR A 54 38.17 -15.37 -7.45
C THR A 54 39.10 -14.83 -6.38
N LEU A 55 39.46 -15.66 -5.40
CA LEU A 55 40.44 -15.33 -4.39
C LEU A 55 41.86 -15.35 -4.98
N VAL A 56 42.68 -14.39 -4.56
CA VAL A 56 44.01 -14.18 -5.13
C VAL A 56 45.06 -14.22 -4.01
N ALA A 57 46.07 -15.06 -4.23
CA ALA A 57 47.28 -15.03 -3.41
C ALA A 57 48.47 -15.40 -4.31
N THR A 58 49.66 -15.02 -3.86
CA THR A 58 50.95 -15.37 -4.49
C THR A 58 51.84 -16.07 -3.49
N ASP A 59 52.63 -16.98 -3.98
CA ASP A 59 53.67 -17.67 -3.20
C ASP A 59 55.00 -17.53 -3.93
N SER A 60 56.07 -17.21 -3.20
CA SER A 60 57.40 -17.02 -3.81
C SER A 60 58.09 -18.32 -4.17
N ASP A 61 57.70 -19.42 -3.51
CA ASP A 61 58.25 -20.77 -3.74
C ASP A 61 57.43 -21.51 -4.79
N TYR A 62 56.34 -20.89 -5.25
CA TYR A 62 55.40 -21.45 -6.25
C TYR A 62 54.63 -22.68 -5.77
N ASP A 63 54.40 -22.78 -4.46
CA ASP A 63 53.64 -23.88 -3.88
C ASP A 63 52.16 -23.79 -4.22
N ALA A 64 51.47 -24.94 -4.20
CA ALA A 64 50.06 -25.04 -4.48
C ALA A 64 49.25 -24.42 -3.31
N LEU A 65 48.41 -23.46 -3.58
CA LEU A 65 47.66 -22.73 -2.56
C LEU A 65 46.25 -23.27 -2.37
N THR A 66 45.85 -23.39 -1.09
CA THR A 66 44.46 -23.61 -0.65
C THR A 66 43.92 -22.41 0.05
N PHE A 67 42.57 -22.19 0.02
CA PHE A 67 41.95 -21.03 0.57
C PHE A 67 40.91 -21.40 1.65
N SER A 68 40.81 -20.58 2.69
CA SER A 68 39.83 -20.77 3.76
C SER A 68 39.30 -19.42 4.31
N ILE A 69 38.04 -19.43 4.83
CA ILE A 69 37.44 -18.27 5.47
C ILE A 69 37.99 -18.15 6.90
N VAL A 70 38.35 -16.92 7.28
CA VAL A 70 38.77 -16.57 8.64
C VAL A 70 37.61 -15.93 9.40
N THR A 71 36.97 -14.90 8.83
CA THR A 71 35.77 -14.26 9.38
C THR A 71 34.65 -14.32 8.34
N PRO A 72 33.49 -14.92 8.68
CA PRO A 72 32.36 -14.98 7.74
C PRO A 72 31.71 -13.60 7.56
N PRO A 73 30.97 -13.39 6.44
CA PRO A 73 30.18 -12.21 6.22
C PRO A 73 28.94 -12.15 7.13
N THR A 74 28.32 -10.97 7.26
CA THR A 74 27.14 -10.72 8.10
C THR A 74 25.85 -10.55 7.28
N LEU A 75 25.95 -10.00 6.06
CA LEU A 75 24.80 -9.77 5.16
C LEU A 75 24.60 -10.91 4.14
N GLY A 76 25.36 -11.99 4.24
CA GLY A 76 25.28 -13.12 3.33
C GLY A 76 25.96 -14.36 3.86
N THR A 77 26.10 -15.34 2.98
CA THR A 77 26.88 -16.58 3.20
C THR A 77 27.96 -16.70 2.14
N VAL A 78 29.07 -17.35 2.48
CA VAL A 78 30.17 -17.64 1.56
C VAL A 78 30.59 -19.09 1.64
N VAL A 79 30.79 -19.71 0.48
CA VAL A 79 31.30 -21.07 0.34
C VAL A 79 32.50 -21.04 -0.61
N ILE A 80 33.66 -21.62 -0.20
CA ILE A 80 34.86 -21.70 -1.04
C ILE A 80 34.91 -23.09 -1.71
N THR A 81 35.19 -23.07 -3.02
CA THR A 81 35.54 -24.25 -3.82
C THR A 81 36.79 -23.90 -4.62
N GLU A 82 37.90 -24.59 -4.35
CA GLU A 82 39.22 -24.23 -4.89
C GLU A 82 39.60 -22.81 -4.50
N ASN A 83 39.76 -21.90 -5.49
CA ASN A 83 40.02 -20.48 -5.27
C ASN A 83 38.77 -19.57 -5.54
N ILE A 84 37.59 -20.18 -5.66
CA ILE A 84 36.34 -19.42 -5.89
C ILE A 84 35.55 -19.34 -4.58
N ALA A 85 35.33 -18.16 -4.11
CA ALA A 85 34.41 -17.82 -3.01
C ALA A 85 33.04 -17.47 -3.60
N LYS A 86 32.06 -18.37 -3.51
CA LYS A 86 30.67 -18.08 -3.88
C LYS A 86 29.97 -17.38 -2.75
N TYR A 87 29.73 -16.08 -2.91
CA TYR A 87 28.97 -15.26 -1.99
C TYR A 87 27.47 -15.24 -2.36
N THR A 88 26.59 -15.42 -1.39
CA THR A 88 25.14 -15.36 -1.56
C THR A 88 24.56 -14.42 -0.52
N PRO A 89 23.98 -13.25 -0.91
CA PRO A 89 23.32 -12.33 0.01
C PRO A 89 22.13 -12.99 0.71
N ASN A 90 21.90 -12.58 1.96
CA ASN A 90 20.66 -12.89 2.66
C ASN A 90 19.47 -12.16 2.01
N GLU A 91 18.26 -12.62 2.27
CA GLU A 91 17.04 -11.92 1.84
C GLU A 91 16.99 -10.51 2.49
N ASN A 92 16.68 -9.49 1.69
CA ASN A 92 16.67 -8.07 2.07
C ASN A 92 18.04 -7.50 2.51
N ALA A 93 19.13 -8.15 2.11
CA ALA A 93 20.46 -7.61 2.36
C ALA A 93 20.77 -6.41 1.46
N ASP A 94 21.35 -5.35 2.03
CA ASP A 94 21.81 -4.17 1.31
C ASP A 94 22.93 -3.49 2.10
N GLY A 95 23.88 -2.89 1.38
CA GLY A 95 25.01 -2.18 1.95
C GLY A 95 26.31 -2.95 1.81
N ILE A 96 27.31 -2.53 2.60
CA ILE A 96 28.65 -3.11 2.54
C ILE A 96 28.75 -4.28 3.51
N ASP A 97 29.09 -5.46 2.97
CA ASP A 97 29.47 -6.64 3.74
C ASP A 97 30.96 -6.92 3.61
N THR A 98 31.56 -7.58 4.57
CA THR A 98 32.95 -7.95 4.54
C THR A 98 33.14 -9.37 5.07
N PHE A 99 34.06 -10.11 4.46
CA PHE A 99 34.59 -11.34 5.01
C PHE A 99 36.10 -11.38 4.81
N THR A 100 36.80 -12.19 5.62
CA THR A 100 38.26 -12.34 5.46
C THR A 100 38.59 -13.77 5.10
N TYR A 101 39.65 -13.92 4.32
CA TYR A 101 40.20 -15.21 3.90
C TYR A 101 41.72 -15.27 4.06
N LYS A 102 42.25 -16.48 4.10
CA LYS A 102 43.69 -16.75 4.04
C LYS A 102 44.01 -17.81 2.99
N ALA A 103 45.20 -17.74 2.48
CA ALA A 103 45.83 -18.81 1.67
C ALA A 103 46.77 -19.64 2.54
N ASN A 104 46.95 -20.90 2.19
CA ASN A 104 47.90 -21.83 2.82
C ASN A 104 48.61 -22.63 1.74
N ASP A 105 49.93 -22.75 1.86
CA ASP A 105 50.85 -23.43 0.92
C ASP A 105 51.09 -24.91 1.29
N GLY A 106 50.41 -25.40 2.31
CA GLY A 106 50.61 -26.73 2.90
C GLY A 106 51.45 -26.72 4.19
N ASN A 107 52.20 -25.65 4.45
CA ASN A 107 53.01 -25.42 5.63
C ASN A 107 52.61 -24.24 6.47
N THR A 108 52.36 -23.10 5.81
CA THR A 108 52.16 -21.78 6.46
C THR A 108 50.95 -21.07 5.90
N ASP A 109 50.25 -20.32 6.77
CA ASP A 109 49.15 -19.47 6.42
C ASP A 109 49.63 -18.08 6.00
N SER A 110 48.94 -17.46 5.04
CA SER A 110 49.06 -16.02 4.78
C SER A 110 48.47 -15.19 5.92
N ALA A 111 48.84 -13.93 6.00
CA ALA A 111 48.01 -12.95 6.73
C ALA A 111 46.60 -12.91 6.13
N PRO A 112 45.55 -12.70 6.95
CA PRO A 112 44.18 -12.58 6.44
C PRO A 112 44.02 -11.36 5.53
N SER A 113 43.34 -11.54 4.39
CA SER A 113 42.93 -10.44 3.49
C SER A 113 41.43 -10.28 3.48
N THR A 114 40.96 -9.04 3.26
CA THR A 114 39.55 -8.68 3.30
C THR A 114 38.96 -8.69 1.89
N VAL A 115 37.78 -9.30 1.76
CA VAL A 115 36.89 -9.13 0.63
C VAL A 115 35.77 -8.19 1.05
N THR A 116 35.62 -7.09 0.36
CA THR A 116 34.53 -6.13 0.52
C THR A 116 33.49 -6.36 -0.57
N VAL A 117 32.25 -6.67 -0.19
CA VAL A 117 31.15 -6.92 -1.10
C VAL A 117 30.11 -5.80 -0.94
N ASN A 118 29.85 -5.03 -2.00
CA ASN A 118 28.73 -4.11 -2.04
C ASN A 118 27.48 -4.88 -2.48
N VAL A 119 26.56 -5.10 -1.54
CA VAL A 119 25.28 -5.76 -1.80
C VAL A 119 24.26 -4.69 -2.18
N ASN A 120 23.74 -4.76 -3.41
CA ASN A 120 22.70 -3.85 -3.88
C ASN A 120 21.34 -4.54 -3.66
N GLY A 121 20.64 -4.16 -2.60
CA GLY A 121 19.31 -4.67 -2.27
C GLY A 121 18.26 -4.17 -3.26
N PHE A 122 17.35 -5.06 -3.64
CA PHE A 122 16.13 -4.72 -4.38
C PHE A 122 14.95 -4.77 -3.41
N PHE A 123 14.52 -3.59 -2.94
CA PHE A 123 13.31 -3.46 -2.13
C PHE A 123 12.10 -3.42 -3.05
N VAL A 124 11.77 -4.56 -3.67
CA VAL A 124 10.68 -4.68 -4.64
C VAL A 124 9.63 -5.65 -4.12
N LEU A 125 8.37 -5.18 -4.18
CA LEU A 125 7.19 -6.01 -4.04
C LEU A 125 6.67 -6.35 -5.43
N ASN A 126 6.57 -7.64 -5.77
CA ASN A 126 6.02 -8.10 -7.05
C ASN A 126 5.45 -9.51 -6.95
N GLY A 127 4.51 -9.84 -7.82
CA GLY A 127 3.94 -11.18 -7.98
C GLY A 127 3.16 -11.67 -6.76
N THR A 128 3.16 -12.99 -6.50
CA THR A 128 2.35 -13.62 -5.45
C THR A 128 3.22 -14.13 -4.31
N TYR A 129 2.91 -13.70 -3.11
CA TYR A 129 3.52 -14.18 -1.87
C TYR A 129 2.66 -15.29 -1.25
N THR A 130 3.20 -16.51 -1.17
CA THR A 130 2.60 -17.68 -0.51
C THR A 130 3.19 -17.95 0.86
N LYS A 131 4.10 -17.09 1.31
CA LYS A 131 4.74 -17.07 2.63
C LYS A 131 4.72 -15.67 3.17
N ASN A 132 4.91 -15.52 4.48
CA ASN A 132 4.97 -14.23 5.12
C ASN A 132 6.06 -13.34 4.49
N LYS A 133 5.73 -12.08 4.27
CA LYS A 133 6.64 -11.03 3.81
C LYS A 133 6.66 -9.92 4.83
N ILE A 134 7.85 -9.55 5.31
CA ILE A 134 8.04 -8.44 6.26
C ILE A 134 8.80 -7.34 5.53
N LEU A 135 8.26 -6.12 5.60
CA LEU A 135 8.92 -4.92 5.09
C LEU A 135 9.75 -4.25 6.18
N THR A 136 10.52 -3.24 5.82
CA THR A 136 11.28 -2.41 6.75
C THR A 136 11.02 -0.94 6.49
N ALA A 137 11.12 -0.10 7.53
CA ALA A 137 10.85 1.33 7.42
C ALA A 137 12.09 2.18 7.10
N ASP A 138 13.28 1.57 7.03
CA ASP A 138 14.54 2.25 6.75
C ASP A 138 14.79 2.43 5.24
N LYS A 139 13.89 1.96 4.41
CA LYS A 139 13.99 1.99 2.94
C LYS A 139 12.64 2.23 2.28
N ILE A 140 12.67 2.68 1.03
CA ILE A 140 11.48 2.79 0.18
C ILE A 140 11.30 1.49 -0.57
N TRP A 141 10.11 0.90 -0.46
CA TRP A 141 9.73 -0.29 -1.20
C TRP A 141 9.09 0.10 -2.52
N ASN A 142 9.55 -0.50 -3.62
CA ASN A 142 8.98 -0.29 -4.94
C ASN A 142 7.97 -1.41 -5.26
N LEU A 143 6.70 -1.03 -5.43
CA LEU A 143 5.62 -1.93 -5.81
C LEU A 143 5.54 -2.01 -7.34
N LYS A 144 5.63 -3.23 -7.89
CA LYS A 144 5.62 -3.48 -9.34
C LYS A 144 4.55 -4.46 -9.75
N GLY A 145 3.63 -3.99 -10.60
CA GLY A 145 2.53 -4.79 -11.10
C GLY A 145 1.59 -5.28 -10.01
N ARG A 146 0.92 -6.38 -10.25
CA ARG A 146 -0.09 -6.94 -9.35
C ARG A 146 0.56 -7.78 -8.26
N VAL A 147 0.44 -7.33 -7.01
CA VAL A 147 0.97 -8.06 -5.84
C VAL A 147 -0.18 -8.71 -5.10
N PHE A 148 -0.09 -10.02 -4.91
CA PHE A 148 -1.06 -10.80 -4.15
C PHE A 148 -0.44 -11.41 -2.91
N ILE A 149 -1.13 -11.27 -1.78
CA ILE A 149 -0.82 -12.01 -0.54
C ILE A 149 -1.81 -13.17 -0.46
N ALA A 150 -1.33 -14.37 -0.73
CA ALA A 150 -2.16 -15.56 -0.84
C ALA A 150 -2.64 -16.09 0.53
N ASP A 151 -3.61 -17.00 0.49
CA ASP A 151 -4.12 -17.71 1.68
C ASP A 151 -2.97 -18.28 2.52
N GLY A 152 -3.01 -18.03 3.83
CA GLY A 152 -1.99 -18.44 4.80
C GLY A 152 -0.74 -17.57 4.88
N ALA A 153 -0.55 -16.59 3.98
CA ALA A 153 0.55 -15.63 4.04
C ALA A 153 0.14 -14.32 4.74
N THR A 154 1.11 -13.63 5.33
CA THR A 154 0.92 -12.30 5.94
C THR A 154 1.93 -11.31 5.37
N LEU A 155 1.45 -10.15 4.95
CA LEU A 155 2.28 -8.97 4.66
C LEU A 155 2.37 -8.10 5.91
N THR A 156 3.57 -8.01 6.50
CA THR A 156 3.82 -7.15 7.66
C THR A 156 4.49 -5.85 7.22
N ILE A 157 3.89 -4.72 7.57
CA ILE A 157 4.33 -3.38 7.20
C ILE A 157 4.53 -2.56 8.48
N PRO A 158 5.78 -2.36 8.94
CA PRO A 158 6.07 -1.58 10.13
C PRO A 158 5.73 -0.10 10.00
N ALA A 159 5.54 0.57 11.14
CA ALA A 159 5.29 2.01 11.20
C ALA A 159 6.38 2.83 10.50
N GLY A 160 5.98 3.79 9.68
CA GLY A 160 6.88 4.66 8.91
C GLY A 160 7.40 4.05 7.60
N THR A 161 6.91 2.88 7.20
CA THR A 161 7.23 2.29 5.90
C THR A 161 6.63 3.11 4.77
N ILE A 162 7.42 3.35 3.71
CA ILE A 162 6.99 3.99 2.47
C ILE A 162 7.02 2.96 1.36
N ILE A 163 5.88 2.80 0.67
CA ILE A 163 5.74 1.98 -0.53
C ILE A 163 5.42 2.92 -1.69
N LYS A 164 6.26 2.91 -2.72
CA LYS A 164 6.04 3.66 -3.96
C LYS A 164 5.71 2.70 -5.09
N ALA A 165 4.56 2.90 -5.71
CA ALA A 165 4.06 2.03 -6.77
C ALA A 165 4.46 2.55 -8.15
N ASP A 166 4.89 1.66 -9.03
CA ASP A 166 5.03 1.96 -10.45
C ASP A 166 3.64 2.27 -11.03
N GLY A 167 3.58 3.07 -12.07
CA GLY A 167 2.35 3.31 -12.81
C GLY A 167 1.93 2.09 -13.63
N GLY A 168 0.77 2.20 -14.26
CA GLY A 168 0.23 1.18 -15.17
C GLY A 168 -1.28 1.20 -15.19
N THR A 169 -1.86 0.76 -16.30
CA THR A 169 -3.30 0.65 -16.51
C THR A 169 -3.64 -0.69 -17.15
N GLY A 170 -4.90 -1.10 -17.13
CA GLY A 170 -5.32 -2.38 -17.71
C GLY A 170 -4.61 -3.56 -17.06
N THR A 171 -4.02 -4.43 -17.87
CA THR A 171 -3.26 -5.60 -17.40
C THR A 171 -1.98 -5.24 -16.63
N ASP A 172 -1.46 -4.04 -16.85
CA ASP A 172 -0.22 -3.55 -16.26
C ASP A 172 -0.47 -2.69 -15.00
N ALA A 173 -1.73 -2.57 -14.55
CA ALA A 173 -2.08 -1.86 -13.33
C ALA A 173 -1.33 -2.43 -12.11
N THR A 174 -0.80 -1.52 -11.30
CA THR A 174 -0.03 -1.85 -10.10
C THR A 174 -0.89 -1.69 -8.86
N PHE A 175 -1.06 -2.74 -8.06
CA PHE A 175 -1.82 -2.72 -6.81
C PHE A 175 -1.36 -3.80 -5.83
N ILE A 176 -1.81 -3.70 -4.57
CA ILE A 176 -1.68 -4.76 -3.57
C ILE A 176 -3.07 -5.38 -3.32
N CYS A 177 -3.17 -6.70 -3.43
CA CYS A 177 -4.37 -7.45 -3.08
C CYS A 177 -4.06 -8.47 -1.99
N ILE A 178 -4.70 -8.32 -0.85
CA ILE A 178 -4.75 -9.34 0.19
C ILE A 178 -5.87 -10.29 -0.21
N ALA A 179 -5.51 -11.42 -0.80
CA ALA A 179 -6.47 -12.42 -1.26
C ALA A 179 -7.17 -13.09 -0.07
N ARG A 180 -8.32 -13.67 -0.30
CA ARG A 180 -9.11 -14.36 0.70
C ARG A 180 -8.28 -15.40 1.48
N GLY A 181 -8.19 -15.23 2.82
CA GLY A 181 -7.34 -16.04 3.71
C GLY A 181 -5.90 -15.58 3.85
N GLY A 182 -5.42 -14.64 3.01
CA GLY A 182 -4.23 -13.86 3.25
C GLY A 182 -4.44 -12.80 4.32
N LYS A 183 -3.36 -12.23 4.86
CA LYS A 183 -3.43 -11.20 5.91
C LYS A 183 -2.52 -10.02 5.64
N ILE A 184 -2.95 -8.87 6.14
CA ILE A 184 -2.12 -7.67 6.24
C ILE A 184 -1.93 -7.31 7.73
N ASP A 185 -0.69 -7.00 8.11
CA ASP A 185 -0.34 -6.45 9.41
C ASP A 185 0.38 -5.12 9.20
N ALA A 186 -0.41 -4.06 8.99
CA ALA A 186 0.04 -2.70 8.69
C ALA A 186 -0.30 -1.79 9.86
N GLN A 187 0.61 -1.70 10.83
CA GLN A 187 0.41 -0.95 12.06
C GLN A 187 1.33 0.28 12.11
N GLY A 188 0.92 1.34 11.42
CA GLY A 188 1.50 2.67 11.55
C GLY A 188 1.17 3.33 12.89
N THR A 189 1.63 4.54 13.08
CA THR A 189 1.29 5.43 14.20
C THR A 189 1.07 6.85 13.68
N ALA A 190 0.43 7.73 14.47
CA ALA A 190 0.26 9.13 14.10
C ALA A 190 1.58 9.84 13.78
N ASP A 191 2.66 9.48 14.49
CA ASP A 191 4.00 10.05 14.25
C ASP A 191 4.74 9.40 13.09
N LYS A 192 4.44 8.12 12.81
CA LYS A 192 5.06 7.31 11.76
C LYS A 192 4.00 6.55 10.98
N PRO A 193 3.16 7.25 10.18
CA PRO A 193 2.18 6.59 9.35
C PRO A 193 2.87 5.73 8.28
N ILE A 194 2.18 4.70 7.82
CA ILE A 194 2.57 3.97 6.62
C ILE A 194 2.06 4.78 5.42
N VAL A 195 2.87 4.93 4.39
CA VAL A 195 2.50 5.66 3.18
C VAL A 195 2.59 4.75 1.97
N MET A 196 1.49 4.61 1.24
CA MET A 196 1.43 3.98 -0.09
C MET A 196 1.12 5.07 -1.11
N THR A 197 2.02 5.28 -2.07
CA THR A 197 1.94 6.37 -3.04
C THR A 197 2.58 5.99 -4.37
N SER A 198 2.56 6.88 -5.35
CA SER A 198 3.21 6.69 -6.65
C SER A 198 4.73 6.81 -6.57
N ILE A 199 5.43 6.13 -7.47
CA ILE A 199 6.88 6.31 -7.69
C ILE A 199 7.25 7.76 -8.03
N ALA A 200 6.29 8.54 -8.54
CA ALA A 200 6.46 9.95 -8.87
C ALA A 200 6.49 10.87 -7.63
N ASP A 201 6.02 10.43 -6.47
CA ASP A 201 6.05 11.19 -5.21
C ASP A 201 7.51 11.37 -4.74
N ASP A 202 7.90 12.57 -4.34
CA ASP A 202 9.27 12.89 -3.89
C ASP A 202 9.52 12.57 -2.41
N ILE A 203 8.54 12.02 -1.68
CA ILE A 203 8.66 11.61 -0.26
C ILE A 203 9.87 10.71 -0.02
N LYS A 204 10.58 10.92 1.09
CA LYS A 204 11.79 10.18 1.48
C LYS A 204 11.59 9.41 2.78
N VAL A 205 12.47 8.46 3.00
CA VAL A 205 12.51 7.71 4.27
C VAL A 205 12.53 8.67 5.47
N GLY A 206 11.62 8.42 6.42
CA GLY A 206 11.46 9.22 7.62
C GLY A 206 10.55 10.44 7.48
N GLU A 207 10.09 10.76 6.28
CA GLU A 207 9.10 11.81 6.03
C GLU A 207 7.67 11.23 6.07
N LYS A 208 6.69 12.09 6.35
CA LYS A 208 5.26 11.75 6.28
C LYS A 208 4.63 12.19 4.95
N TYR A 209 5.22 13.19 4.29
CA TYR A 209 4.64 13.87 3.14
C TYR A 209 5.71 14.16 2.10
N GLY A 210 5.37 13.98 0.81
CA GLY A 210 6.08 14.56 -0.31
C GLY A 210 5.62 16.00 -0.54
N SER A 211 6.24 16.67 -1.50
CA SER A 211 6.00 18.08 -1.79
C SER A 211 5.58 18.37 -3.23
N ASN A 212 5.67 17.39 -4.12
CA ASN A 212 5.51 17.59 -5.55
C ASN A 212 4.18 17.11 -6.13
N LEU A 213 3.43 16.26 -5.41
CA LEU A 213 2.11 15.80 -5.85
C LEU A 213 1.00 16.49 -5.05
N THR A 214 -0.12 16.77 -5.72
CA THR A 214 -1.31 17.42 -5.19
C THR A 214 -2.54 16.54 -5.37
N ILE A 215 -3.72 16.99 -4.91
CA ILE A 215 -4.98 16.27 -5.11
C ILE A 215 -5.40 16.13 -6.58
N ASP A 216 -4.78 16.88 -7.49
CA ASP A 216 -5.05 16.76 -8.93
C ASP A 216 -4.30 15.59 -9.58
N ASN A 217 -3.33 15.02 -8.88
CA ASN A 217 -2.54 13.89 -9.36
C ASN A 217 -3.21 12.58 -8.94
N ARG A 218 -4.11 12.05 -9.77
CA ARG A 218 -4.86 10.80 -9.59
C ARG A 218 -4.42 9.73 -10.59
N GLY A 219 -4.78 8.47 -10.37
CA GLY A 219 -4.60 7.39 -11.33
C GLY A 219 -3.14 6.99 -11.58
N LEU A 220 -2.22 7.36 -10.69
CA LEU A 220 -0.80 7.08 -10.87
C LEU A 220 -0.42 5.63 -10.54
N TRP A 221 -1.26 4.92 -9.82
CA TRP A 221 -1.20 3.50 -9.50
C TRP A 221 -2.60 3.02 -9.09
N GLY A 222 -2.80 1.74 -8.77
CA GLY A 222 -4.10 1.25 -8.31
C GLY A 222 -4.41 1.66 -6.87
N GLY A 223 -4.44 0.70 -5.98
CA GLY A 223 -4.82 0.87 -4.58
C GLY A 223 -4.49 -0.34 -3.74
N LEU A 224 -5.18 -0.45 -2.60
CA LEU A 224 -5.11 -1.60 -1.70
C LEU A 224 -6.46 -2.32 -1.67
N LEU A 225 -6.47 -3.60 -2.06
CA LEU A 225 -7.65 -4.46 -1.98
C LEU A 225 -7.47 -5.47 -0.83
N ILE A 226 -8.50 -5.65 0.00
CA ILE A 226 -8.54 -6.65 1.06
C ILE A 226 -9.80 -7.50 0.86
N LEU A 227 -9.60 -8.80 0.62
CA LEU A 227 -10.66 -9.74 0.26
C LEU A 227 -10.83 -10.80 1.35
N GLY A 228 -12.02 -10.84 1.97
CA GLY A 228 -12.33 -11.70 3.09
C GLY A 228 -13.34 -12.80 2.76
N LYS A 229 -13.78 -13.51 3.80
CA LYS A 229 -14.71 -14.65 3.74
C LYS A 229 -16.07 -14.34 4.37
N ALA A 230 -16.34 -13.06 4.71
CA ALA A 230 -17.64 -12.66 5.26
C ALA A 230 -18.70 -12.56 4.14
N PRO A 231 -19.99 -12.69 4.49
CA PRO A 231 -21.06 -12.69 3.49
C PRO A 231 -21.28 -11.32 2.85
N GLY A 232 -21.81 -11.32 1.63
CA GLY A 232 -22.34 -10.19 0.91
C GLY A 232 -23.58 -10.61 0.12
N SER A 233 -24.38 -9.65 -0.31
CA SER A 233 -25.58 -9.86 -1.12
C SER A 233 -25.25 -9.82 -2.60
N PHE A 234 -24.87 -10.95 -3.16
CA PHE A 234 -24.37 -11.04 -4.53
C PHE A 234 -25.47 -11.37 -5.52
N LYS A 235 -25.36 -10.82 -6.71
CA LYS A 235 -26.26 -11.10 -7.83
C LYS A 235 -26.35 -12.61 -8.12
N GLY A 236 -27.57 -13.13 -8.13
CA GLY A 236 -27.80 -14.56 -8.34
C GLY A 236 -27.63 -15.42 -7.08
N ASP A 237 -27.56 -14.81 -5.91
CA ASP A 237 -27.47 -15.48 -4.60
C ASP A 237 -26.31 -16.47 -4.49
N VAL A 238 -25.21 -16.18 -5.14
CA VAL A 238 -23.96 -16.95 -5.03
C VAL A 238 -23.28 -16.68 -3.70
N SER A 239 -22.44 -17.60 -3.23
CA SER A 239 -21.70 -17.44 -1.95
C SER A 239 -20.40 -16.68 -2.08
N GLU A 240 -19.88 -16.54 -3.29
CA GLU A 240 -18.61 -15.90 -3.60
C GLU A 240 -18.77 -15.06 -4.86
N TYR A 241 -18.07 -13.95 -4.92
CA TYR A 241 -18.12 -13.05 -6.06
C TYR A 241 -16.71 -12.63 -6.49
N GLN A 242 -16.57 -12.15 -7.71
CA GLN A 242 -15.32 -11.64 -8.24
C GLN A 242 -15.27 -10.14 -7.99
N ILE A 243 -14.20 -9.67 -7.33
CA ILE A 243 -14.01 -8.24 -7.15
C ILE A 243 -13.80 -7.58 -8.52
N GLU A 244 -14.32 -6.41 -8.68
CA GLU A 244 -14.05 -5.60 -9.84
C GLU A 244 -12.56 -5.32 -10.00
N GLY A 245 -12.13 -4.94 -11.19
CA GLY A 245 -10.73 -4.66 -11.45
C GLY A 245 -9.80 -5.87 -11.53
N ILE A 246 -10.21 -7.05 -11.08
CA ILE A 246 -9.44 -8.28 -11.20
C ILE A 246 -10.16 -9.25 -12.15
N PRO A 247 -9.53 -9.67 -13.28
CA PRO A 247 -10.17 -10.56 -14.23
C PRO A 247 -10.67 -11.85 -13.59
N ALA A 248 -11.83 -12.37 -14.02
CA ALA A 248 -12.43 -13.60 -13.51
C ALA A 248 -11.53 -14.85 -13.65
N SER A 249 -10.52 -14.81 -14.50
CA SER A 249 -9.50 -15.86 -14.61
C SER A 249 -8.49 -15.87 -13.47
N GLU A 250 -8.38 -14.77 -12.68
CA GLU A 250 -7.53 -14.66 -11.50
C GLU A 250 -8.34 -14.93 -10.24
N THR A 251 -8.30 -16.18 -9.79
CA THR A 251 -9.09 -16.64 -8.63
C THR A 251 -8.75 -15.98 -7.30
N LYS A 252 -7.62 -15.26 -7.22
CA LYS A 252 -7.25 -14.46 -6.04
C LYS A 252 -8.07 -13.17 -5.90
N GLY A 253 -8.87 -12.83 -6.92
CA GLY A 253 -9.86 -11.76 -6.86
C GLY A 253 -11.23 -12.20 -6.31
N LEU A 254 -11.41 -13.47 -5.91
CA LEU A 254 -12.65 -13.92 -5.28
C LEU A 254 -12.75 -13.44 -3.83
N TYR A 255 -13.95 -12.99 -3.43
CA TYR A 255 -14.27 -12.64 -2.05
C TYR A 255 -15.64 -13.19 -1.65
N GLY A 256 -16.00 -13.05 -0.38
CA GLY A 256 -17.26 -13.55 0.15
C GLY A 256 -17.15 -14.96 0.73
N GLY A 257 -18.24 -15.40 1.33
CA GLY A 257 -18.38 -16.66 2.05
C GLY A 257 -19.45 -16.57 3.12
N SER A 258 -19.24 -17.21 4.27
CA SER A 258 -20.20 -17.22 5.40
C SER A 258 -19.56 -16.91 6.75
N ASP A 259 -18.27 -16.57 6.79
CA ASP A 259 -17.56 -16.30 8.04
C ASP A 259 -17.64 -14.82 8.39
N THR A 260 -18.66 -14.43 9.16
CA THR A 260 -18.81 -13.04 9.61
C THR A 260 -17.66 -12.55 10.50
N ALA A 261 -16.89 -13.46 11.10
CA ALA A 261 -15.74 -13.18 11.95
C ALA A 261 -14.41 -13.34 11.21
N ASP A 262 -14.42 -13.41 9.86
CA ASP A 262 -13.21 -13.46 9.06
C ASP A 262 -12.21 -12.38 9.48
N ASN A 263 -10.93 -12.74 9.48
CA ASN A 263 -9.86 -11.90 9.93
C ASN A 263 -8.78 -11.78 8.86
N SER A 264 -8.84 -10.71 8.09
CA SER A 264 -7.84 -10.34 7.08
C SER A 264 -6.66 -9.53 7.65
N GLY A 265 -6.63 -9.28 8.98
CA GLY A 265 -5.50 -8.65 9.66
C GLY A 265 -5.81 -7.31 10.31
N THR A 266 -4.81 -6.43 10.31
CA THR A 266 -4.89 -5.10 10.96
C THR A 266 -4.32 -4.03 10.06
N VAL A 267 -5.07 -2.94 9.87
CA VAL A 267 -4.64 -1.72 9.18
C VAL A 267 -4.85 -0.52 10.10
N LYS A 268 -3.77 0.17 10.42
CA LYS A 268 -3.80 1.38 11.27
C LYS A 268 -2.81 2.43 10.77
N TYR A 269 -3.24 3.69 10.77
CA TYR A 269 -2.42 4.83 10.36
C TYR A 269 -1.74 4.59 9.01
N LEU A 270 -2.58 4.31 8.02
CA LEU A 270 -2.20 4.11 6.62
C LEU A 270 -2.70 5.27 5.77
N SER A 271 -1.83 5.87 4.97
CA SER A 271 -2.18 6.87 3.97
C SER A 271 -1.96 6.30 2.56
N ILE A 272 -3.02 6.22 1.77
CA ILE A 272 -3.06 5.75 0.38
C ILE A 272 -3.26 6.99 -0.49
N ARG A 273 -2.34 7.26 -1.43
CA ARG A 273 -2.36 8.51 -2.19
C ARG A 273 -2.19 8.28 -3.67
N HIS A 274 -2.90 9.11 -4.46
CA HIS A 274 -2.73 9.21 -5.91
C HIS A 274 -3.07 7.91 -6.66
N GLY A 275 -4.01 7.12 -6.12
CA GLY A 275 -4.47 5.85 -6.66
C GLY A 275 -5.54 5.99 -7.74
N GLY A 276 -6.21 4.85 -8.03
CA GLY A 276 -7.34 4.80 -8.95
C GLY A 276 -6.96 4.47 -10.38
N ALA A 277 -5.94 3.66 -10.62
CA ALA A 277 -5.59 3.28 -11.98
C ALA A 277 -6.73 2.50 -12.65
N SER A 278 -7.11 2.92 -13.86
CA SER A 278 -8.11 2.22 -14.67
C SER A 278 -7.60 0.85 -15.13
N ILE A 279 -8.45 -0.16 -15.02
CA ILE A 279 -8.17 -1.54 -15.41
C ILE A 279 -8.93 -1.90 -16.68
N GLY A 280 -9.96 -1.17 -17.03
CA GLY A 280 -10.79 -1.35 -18.20
C GLY A 280 -11.68 -0.12 -18.43
N ALA A 281 -12.59 -0.18 -19.39
CA ALA A 281 -13.61 0.86 -19.54
C ALA A 281 -14.57 0.78 -18.35
N ASP A 282 -14.82 1.90 -17.69
CA ASP A 282 -15.69 2.01 -16.51
C ASP A 282 -15.34 0.96 -15.42
N ASN A 283 -14.04 0.79 -15.15
CA ASN A 283 -13.54 -0.17 -14.19
C ASN A 283 -12.17 0.30 -13.66
N GLU A 284 -12.20 0.96 -12.56
CA GLU A 284 -11.08 1.55 -11.85
C GLU A 284 -10.82 0.79 -10.53
N ILE A 285 -9.74 1.12 -9.85
CA ILE A 285 -9.45 0.60 -8.51
C ILE A 285 -9.71 1.70 -7.48
N ASN A 286 -10.50 1.40 -6.47
CA ASN A 286 -10.70 2.28 -5.33
C ASN A 286 -9.41 2.50 -4.54
N GLY A 287 -9.33 3.56 -3.76
CA GLY A 287 -8.19 3.78 -2.88
C GLY A 287 -7.99 2.62 -1.91
N LEU A 288 -9.06 2.25 -1.19
CA LEU A 288 -9.14 1.06 -0.36
C LEU A 288 -10.42 0.29 -0.70
N THR A 289 -10.27 -0.93 -1.21
CA THR A 289 -11.38 -1.85 -1.49
C THR A 289 -11.48 -2.92 -0.39
N LEU A 290 -12.66 -3.10 0.20
CA LEU A 290 -12.94 -4.08 1.25
C LEU A 290 -14.01 -5.06 0.79
N GLY A 291 -13.64 -6.16 0.13
CA GLY A 291 -14.57 -7.17 -0.38
C GLY A 291 -14.82 -8.31 0.63
N GLY A 292 -16.04 -8.43 1.17
CA GLY A 292 -16.40 -9.52 2.10
C GLY A 292 -15.49 -9.61 3.34
N VAL A 293 -15.01 -8.48 3.84
CA VAL A 293 -14.11 -8.45 5.03
C VAL A 293 -14.93 -8.62 6.31
N GLY A 294 -14.49 -9.51 7.20
CA GLY A 294 -15.20 -9.83 8.44
C GLY A 294 -14.78 -8.99 9.64
N ASN A 295 -15.62 -9.03 10.70
CA ASN A 295 -15.44 -8.22 11.91
C ASN A 295 -14.27 -8.65 12.82
N GLY A 296 -13.57 -9.74 12.48
CA GLY A 296 -12.27 -10.07 13.06
C GLY A 296 -11.11 -9.20 12.57
N THR A 297 -11.32 -8.43 11.49
CA THR A 297 -10.35 -7.51 10.91
C THR A 297 -10.43 -6.14 11.59
N THR A 298 -9.29 -5.48 11.73
CA THR A 298 -9.23 -4.11 12.28
C THR A 298 -8.87 -3.11 11.18
N ILE A 299 -9.73 -2.13 10.94
CA ILE A 299 -9.50 -1.00 10.01
C ILE A 299 -9.69 0.29 10.78
N SER A 300 -8.63 1.06 10.97
CA SER A 300 -8.74 2.36 11.65
C SER A 300 -7.64 3.32 11.26
N ASN A 301 -7.95 4.62 11.28
CA ASN A 301 -7.01 5.67 10.92
C ASN A 301 -6.43 5.42 9.52
N VAL A 302 -7.29 5.41 8.52
CA VAL A 302 -6.90 5.29 7.11
C VAL A 302 -7.24 6.58 6.39
N GLU A 303 -6.29 7.07 5.62
CA GLU A 303 -6.44 8.22 4.75
C GLU A 303 -6.34 7.77 3.28
N VAL A 304 -7.28 8.22 2.46
CA VAL A 304 -7.21 8.09 0.99
C VAL A 304 -7.20 9.49 0.39
N VAL A 305 -6.24 9.78 -0.48
CA VAL A 305 -6.09 11.09 -1.13
C VAL A 305 -5.93 10.94 -2.62
N ALA A 306 -6.73 11.69 -3.37
CA ALA A 306 -6.60 11.82 -4.83
C ALA A 306 -6.68 10.47 -5.56
N ASN A 307 -7.75 9.72 -5.32
CA ASN A 307 -8.10 8.52 -6.10
C ASN A 307 -8.88 8.93 -7.36
N VAL A 308 -8.89 8.11 -8.43
CA VAL A 308 -9.72 8.37 -9.63
C VAL A 308 -11.16 7.99 -9.38
N ASP A 309 -11.36 6.85 -8.77
CA ASP A 309 -12.61 6.25 -8.35
C ASP A 309 -12.87 6.57 -6.88
N ASP A 310 -13.57 5.72 -6.15
CA ASP A 310 -13.93 5.95 -4.77
C ASP A 310 -12.74 6.06 -3.81
N GLY A 311 -13.00 6.69 -2.70
CA GLY A 311 -12.06 6.71 -1.59
C GLY A 311 -11.96 5.36 -0.92
N VAL A 312 -13.03 4.90 -0.31
CA VAL A 312 -13.13 3.59 0.36
C VAL A 312 -14.43 2.93 -0.01
N GLU A 313 -14.35 1.74 -0.59
CA GLU A 313 -15.53 0.97 -0.98
C GLU A 313 -15.64 -0.35 -0.22
N PHE A 314 -16.88 -0.68 0.19
CA PHE A 314 -17.25 -1.84 1.00
C PHE A 314 -18.21 -2.75 0.22
N PHE A 315 -17.69 -3.80 -0.40
CA PHE A 315 -18.46 -4.85 -1.07
C PHE A 315 -18.95 -5.90 -0.06
N GLY A 316 -20.09 -5.67 0.57
CA GLY A 316 -20.58 -6.56 1.61
C GLY A 316 -19.65 -6.64 2.83
N GLY A 317 -19.70 -7.77 3.55
CA GLY A 317 -18.88 -7.98 4.74
C GLY A 317 -19.46 -7.41 6.03
N THR A 318 -18.69 -7.52 7.11
CA THR A 318 -19.11 -7.17 8.48
C THR A 318 -18.04 -6.40 9.26
N VAL A 319 -16.96 -5.96 8.61
CA VAL A 319 -15.86 -5.25 9.26
C VAL A 319 -16.30 -3.90 9.78
N ASP A 320 -15.89 -3.57 11.01
CA ASP A 320 -16.03 -2.19 11.50
C ASP A 320 -14.80 -1.36 11.08
N ALA A 321 -15.06 -0.14 10.61
CA ALA A 321 -14.02 0.83 10.25
C ALA A 321 -14.19 2.14 11.02
N SER A 322 -13.07 2.78 11.37
CA SER A 322 -13.11 4.04 12.10
C SER A 322 -11.99 4.98 11.72
N ASN A 323 -12.24 6.28 11.88
CA ASN A 323 -11.26 7.34 11.57
C ASN A 323 -10.78 7.24 10.11
N LEU A 324 -11.72 7.10 9.17
CA LEU A 324 -11.43 7.17 7.74
C LEU A 324 -11.42 8.65 7.31
N LEU A 325 -10.43 9.02 6.50
CA LEU A 325 -10.42 10.32 5.84
C LEU A 325 -10.28 10.10 4.34
N VAL A 326 -11.20 10.66 3.57
CA VAL A 326 -11.11 10.67 2.10
C VAL A 326 -11.04 12.11 1.63
N TRP A 327 -10.10 12.41 0.73
CA TRP A 327 -9.93 13.74 0.17
C TRP A 327 -9.66 13.73 -1.32
N GLY A 328 -10.57 14.33 -2.08
CA GLY A 328 -10.37 14.60 -3.49
C GLY A 328 -10.36 13.37 -4.38
N GLN A 329 -11.19 12.38 -4.09
CA GLN A 329 -11.52 11.27 -4.96
C GLN A 329 -12.28 11.76 -6.21
N GLY A 330 -12.28 10.94 -7.26
CA GLY A 330 -12.89 11.28 -8.55
C GLY A 330 -14.34 10.85 -8.68
N ASP A 331 -14.81 9.94 -7.82
CA ASP A 331 -16.19 9.51 -7.71
C ASP A 331 -16.65 9.69 -6.25
N ASP A 332 -16.94 8.66 -5.50
CA ASP A 332 -17.58 8.77 -4.20
C ASP A 332 -16.59 8.72 -3.02
N GLY A 333 -16.98 9.31 -1.91
CA GLY A 333 -16.15 9.34 -0.70
C GLY A 333 -16.09 8.00 -0.01
N LEU A 334 -17.23 7.55 0.48
CA LEU A 334 -17.46 6.23 1.04
C LEU A 334 -18.57 5.57 0.24
N ASP A 335 -18.25 4.47 -0.42
CA ASP A 335 -19.23 3.64 -1.12
C ASP A 335 -19.50 2.35 -0.35
N ILE A 336 -20.79 2.00 -0.26
CA ILE A 336 -21.28 0.81 0.44
C ILE A 336 -22.17 0.02 -0.49
N ASP A 337 -21.73 -1.19 -0.80
CA ASP A 337 -22.41 -2.11 -1.70
C ASP A 337 -22.80 -3.44 -1.02
N GLN A 338 -23.70 -4.18 -1.70
CA GLN A 338 -23.95 -5.61 -1.46
C GLN A 338 -24.34 -5.96 -0.02
N SER A 339 -25.15 -5.10 0.61
CA SER A 339 -25.60 -5.30 2.00
C SER A 339 -24.46 -5.42 3.01
N TYR A 340 -23.50 -4.51 2.97
CA TYR A 340 -22.50 -4.38 4.03
C TYR A 340 -23.20 -4.27 5.40
N ALA A 341 -22.68 -4.99 6.40
CA ALA A 341 -23.29 -5.15 7.71
C ALA A 341 -22.40 -4.68 8.87
N GLY A 342 -21.44 -3.84 8.60
CA GLY A 342 -20.53 -3.26 9.60
C GLY A 342 -20.90 -1.83 9.99
N LYS A 343 -19.99 -1.22 10.76
CA LYS A 343 -20.10 0.16 11.21
C LYS A 343 -18.93 0.98 10.74
N ILE A 344 -19.21 2.11 10.11
CA ILE A 344 -18.21 3.15 9.81
C ILE A 344 -18.43 4.32 10.78
N SER A 345 -17.37 4.75 11.47
CA SER A 345 -17.50 5.77 12.49
C SER A 345 -16.36 6.76 12.53
N ASN A 346 -16.65 7.99 12.99
CA ASN A 346 -15.67 9.06 13.16
C ASN A 346 -14.86 9.29 11.89
N SER A 347 -15.53 9.60 10.76
CA SER A 347 -14.87 9.71 9.45
C SER A 347 -15.13 11.07 8.79
N ILE A 348 -14.19 11.50 7.95
CA ILE A 348 -14.26 12.76 7.21
C ILE A 348 -14.17 12.47 5.72
N VAL A 349 -15.09 13.02 4.94
CA VAL A 349 -15.04 13.06 3.48
C VAL A 349 -14.94 14.50 3.03
N ILE A 350 -13.97 14.80 2.16
CA ILE A 350 -13.71 16.14 1.61
C ILE A 350 -13.81 16.07 0.10
N LEU A 351 -14.90 16.61 -0.41
CA LEU A 351 -15.22 16.61 -1.83
C LEU A 351 -14.53 17.78 -2.53
N THR A 352 -14.15 17.56 -3.77
CA THR A 352 -13.57 18.54 -4.66
C THR A 352 -14.40 18.63 -5.95
N LYS A 353 -13.98 19.45 -6.87
CA LYS A 353 -14.60 19.56 -8.20
C LYS A 353 -14.69 18.22 -8.97
N ALA A 354 -13.83 17.26 -8.65
CA ALA A 354 -13.78 15.99 -9.35
C ALA A 354 -14.69 14.93 -8.72
N SER A 355 -15.17 15.15 -7.50
CA SER A 355 -15.93 14.20 -6.71
C SER A 355 -17.42 14.22 -7.08
N ASP A 356 -18.11 13.07 -6.96
CA ASP A 356 -19.57 12.96 -7.17
C ASP A 356 -20.30 13.06 -5.82
N HIS A 357 -20.32 12.04 -4.98
CA HIS A 357 -21.01 12.10 -3.69
C HIS A 357 -20.07 12.00 -2.49
N GLY A 358 -20.54 12.49 -1.33
CA GLY A 358 -19.90 12.20 -0.05
C GLY A 358 -20.05 10.74 0.36
N LEU A 359 -21.25 10.22 0.13
CA LEU A 359 -21.64 8.82 0.41
C LEU A 359 -22.43 8.30 -0.78
N GLU A 360 -22.07 7.13 -1.30
CA GLU A 360 -22.93 6.34 -2.16
C GLU A 360 -23.29 5.05 -1.43
N ILE A 361 -24.58 4.72 -1.36
CA ILE A 361 -25.07 3.61 -0.54
C ILE A 361 -26.02 2.76 -1.36
N ASP A 362 -25.51 1.65 -1.83
CA ASP A 362 -26.27 0.66 -2.57
C ASP A 362 -26.84 -0.44 -1.67
N GLY A 363 -28.02 -0.88 -1.99
CA GLY A 363 -28.70 -1.96 -1.30
C GLY A 363 -28.21 -3.35 -1.75
N PRO A 364 -29.03 -4.39 -1.51
CA PRO A 364 -28.70 -5.76 -1.87
C PRO A 364 -28.76 -6.01 -3.36
N GLU A 365 -27.77 -6.68 -3.93
CA GLU A 365 -27.82 -7.21 -5.31
C GLU A 365 -28.51 -8.59 -5.40
N GLY A 366 -28.51 -9.35 -4.31
CA GLY A 366 -29.18 -10.65 -4.15
C GLY A 366 -30.33 -10.60 -3.15
N SER A 367 -30.72 -11.75 -2.65
CA SER A 367 -31.81 -11.88 -1.68
C SER A 367 -31.41 -11.60 -0.22
N MET A 368 -30.12 -11.67 0.11
CA MET A 368 -29.62 -11.38 1.44
C MET A 368 -29.77 -9.90 1.75
N LYS A 369 -30.34 -9.58 2.92
CA LYS A 369 -30.48 -8.21 3.41
C LYS A 369 -29.72 -8.03 4.72
N ALA A 370 -28.94 -6.97 4.81
CA ALA A 370 -28.26 -6.57 6.04
C ALA A 370 -28.22 -5.05 6.12
N SER A 371 -27.89 -4.53 7.30
CA SER A 371 -27.96 -3.10 7.58
C SER A 371 -26.59 -2.59 8.02
N PHE A 372 -26.14 -1.52 7.41
CA PHE A 372 -24.96 -0.76 7.81
C PHE A 372 -25.24 0.22 8.95
N THR A 373 -24.18 0.75 9.56
CA THR A 373 -24.25 1.93 10.43
C THR A 373 -23.17 2.94 10.06
N LEU A 374 -23.61 4.17 9.77
CA LEU A 374 -22.73 5.35 9.63
C LEU A 374 -22.94 6.26 10.83
N GLU A 375 -21.89 6.52 11.62
CA GLU A 375 -21.98 7.32 12.85
C GLU A 375 -20.82 8.32 12.98
N ASN A 376 -21.10 9.57 13.34
CA ASN A 376 -20.11 10.65 13.47
C ASN A 376 -19.34 10.90 12.16
N ILE A 377 -20.04 11.19 11.08
CA ILE A 377 -19.46 11.46 9.76
C ILE A 377 -19.47 12.97 9.52
N THR A 378 -18.36 13.52 9.02
CA THR A 378 -18.29 14.89 8.52
C THR A 378 -18.10 14.87 7.01
N ILE A 379 -18.98 15.57 6.28
CA ILE A 379 -18.92 15.69 4.82
C ILE A 379 -18.67 17.16 4.48
N ILE A 380 -17.62 17.43 3.74
CA ILE A 380 -17.15 18.76 3.42
C ILE A 380 -17.11 18.91 1.91
N ALA A 381 -17.78 19.91 1.35
CA ALA A 381 -17.59 20.32 -0.03
C ALA A 381 -16.67 21.54 -0.10
N THR A 382 -15.72 21.54 -1.02
CA THR A 382 -14.89 22.72 -1.28
C THR A 382 -15.57 23.66 -2.28
N ASP A 383 -15.13 24.90 -2.35
CA ASP A 383 -15.78 26.01 -3.09
C ASP A 383 -16.08 25.74 -4.58
N GLU A 384 -15.46 24.75 -5.19
CA GLU A 384 -15.67 24.40 -6.60
C GLU A 384 -16.44 23.10 -6.80
N SER A 385 -16.86 22.44 -5.72
CA SER A 385 -17.59 21.17 -5.78
C SER A 385 -19.01 21.38 -6.32
N THR A 386 -19.39 20.54 -7.27
CA THR A 386 -20.79 20.37 -7.73
C THR A 386 -21.41 19.10 -7.17
N SER A 387 -20.73 18.44 -6.24
CA SER A 387 -21.07 17.16 -5.65
C SER A 387 -22.30 17.22 -4.76
N SER A 388 -22.94 16.07 -4.56
CA SER A 388 -24.03 15.92 -3.59
C SER A 388 -23.57 15.31 -2.27
N TYR A 389 -24.41 15.41 -1.25
CA TYR A 389 -24.12 14.87 0.09
C TYR A 389 -24.08 13.36 0.09
N ALA A 390 -25.13 12.73 -0.45
CA ALA A 390 -25.27 11.28 -0.48
C ALA A 390 -26.36 10.83 -1.45
N ASP A 391 -26.15 9.64 -2.01
CA ASP A 391 -27.13 8.90 -2.80
C ASP A 391 -27.43 7.54 -2.17
N PHE A 392 -28.72 7.22 -1.96
CA PHE A 392 -29.18 5.94 -1.43
C PHE A 392 -29.96 5.20 -2.49
N ARG A 393 -29.44 4.07 -2.95
CA ARG A 393 -29.90 3.36 -4.14
C ARG A 393 -30.20 1.89 -3.89
N LYS A 394 -30.88 1.28 -4.83
CA LYS A 394 -31.09 -0.20 -4.92
C LYS A 394 -31.68 -0.83 -3.66
N GLY A 395 -32.42 -0.05 -2.87
CA GLY A 395 -33.04 -0.51 -1.63
C GLY A 395 -32.07 -0.54 -0.45
N ALA A 396 -31.29 0.51 -0.26
CA ALA A 396 -30.37 0.71 0.86
C ALA A 396 -31.02 0.45 2.22
N LEU A 397 -30.28 -0.18 3.14
CA LEU A 397 -30.76 -0.58 4.48
C LEU A 397 -29.72 -0.22 5.54
N GLY A 398 -30.08 0.61 6.51
CA GLY A 398 -29.14 0.94 7.56
C GLY A 398 -29.49 2.17 8.38
N THR A 399 -28.49 2.66 9.11
CA THR A 399 -28.65 3.84 9.97
C THR A 399 -27.56 4.86 9.68
N VAL A 400 -27.97 6.09 9.43
CA VAL A 400 -27.13 7.28 9.29
C VAL A 400 -27.38 8.20 10.46
N THR A 401 -26.35 8.44 11.27
CA THR A 401 -26.54 9.22 12.50
C THR A 401 -25.33 10.11 12.81
N LYS A 402 -25.58 11.27 13.44
CA LYS A 402 -24.56 12.24 13.85
C LYS A 402 -23.69 12.70 12.67
N VAL A 403 -24.36 13.09 11.58
CA VAL A 403 -23.69 13.64 10.39
C VAL A 403 -23.59 15.15 10.50
N TYR A 404 -22.42 15.68 10.25
CA TYR A 404 -22.19 17.10 10.04
C TYR A 404 -21.80 17.36 8.58
N ALA A 405 -22.48 18.29 7.90
CA ALA A 405 -22.18 18.60 6.51
C ALA A 405 -22.13 20.11 6.26
N TYR A 406 -21.15 20.56 5.47
CA TYR A 406 -20.99 21.97 5.12
C TYR A 406 -20.21 22.20 3.82
N GLY A 407 -20.27 23.43 3.31
CA GLY A 407 -19.55 23.88 2.12
C GLY A 407 -20.25 23.60 0.79
N PHE A 408 -21.38 22.94 0.81
CA PHE A 408 -22.13 22.56 -0.38
C PHE A 408 -22.76 23.74 -1.10
N ALA A 409 -22.90 23.61 -2.41
CA ALA A 409 -23.61 24.56 -3.25
C ALA A 409 -25.13 24.32 -3.15
N LYS A 410 -25.90 25.31 -3.59
CA LYS A 410 -27.36 25.17 -3.73
C LYS A 410 -27.68 24.03 -4.71
N GLY A 411 -28.65 23.21 -4.32
CA GLY A 411 -29.14 22.06 -5.10
C GLY A 411 -28.37 20.75 -4.89
N SER A 412 -27.39 20.74 -3.99
CA SER A 412 -26.83 19.48 -3.48
C SER A 412 -27.81 18.82 -2.51
N ASN A 413 -27.97 17.51 -2.58
CA ASN A 413 -29.00 16.79 -1.81
C ASN A 413 -28.48 15.49 -1.18
N PHE A 414 -29.22 15.01 -0.20
CA PHE A 414 -29.31 13.59 0.16
C PHE A 414 -30.45 13.00 -0.64
N GLU A 415 -30.21 11.98 -1.43
CA GLU A 415 -31.18 11.46 -2.38
C GLU A 415 -31.63 10.03 -2.05
N LEU A 416 -32.94 9.78 -2.13
CA LEU A 416 -33.50 8.43 -2.22
C LEU A 416 -33.82 8.18 -3.69
N ASP A 417 -33.00 7.35 -4.38
CA ASP A 417 -33.05 7.24 -5.83
C ASP A 417 -34.30 6.52 -6.36
N ALA A 418 -34.88 5.60 -5.58
CA ALA A 418 -35.98 4.78 -6.05
C ALA A 418 -37.01 4.44 -4.98
N THR A 419 -38.16 3.92 -5.44
CA THR A 419 -39.28 3.50 -4.57
C THR A 419 -38.86 2.48 -3.49
N ALA A 420 -37.82 1.66 -3.73
CA ALA A 420 -37.33 0.72 -2.73
C ALA A 420 -36.69 1.42 -1.54
N ASP A 421 -35.93 2.50 -1.80
CA ASP A 421 -35.25 3.30 -0.78
C ASP A 421 -36.24 4.11 0.04
N SER A 422 -37.21 4.75 -0.63
CA SER A 422 -38.34 5.45 -0.01
C SER A 422 -39.18 4.49 0.87
N THR A 423 -39.44 3.27 0.42
CA THR A 423 -40.12 2.24 1.20
C THR A 423 -39.32 1.86 2.45
N ASN A 424 -38.02 1.62 2.31
CA ASN A 424 -37.16 1.28 3.44
C ASN A 424 -37.08 2.41 4.46
N PHE A 425 -37.10 3.66 4.01
CA PHE A 425 -37.19 4.83 4.90
C PHE A 425 -38.54 4.87 5.63
N SER A 426 -39.67 4.73 4.93
CA SER A 426 -41.02 4.74 5.50
C SER A 426 -41.22 3.59 6.51
N ASP A 427 -40.65 2.43 6.25
CA ASP A 427 -40.66 1.26 7.16
C ASP A 427 -39.68 1.41 8.34
N GLY A 428 -38.72 2.34 8.27
CA GLY A 428 -37.69 2.60 9.25
C GLY A 428 -36.53 1.57 9.24
N THR A 429 -36.36 0.85 8.12
CA THR A 429 -35.19 -0.02 7.87
C THR A 429 -34.02 0.74 7.26
N LEU A 430 -34.27 1.89 6.64
CA LEU A 430 -33.31 2.96 6.41
C LEU A 430 -33.68 4.14 7.32
N ASN A 431 -32.77 4.56 8.19
CA ASN A 431 -33.09 5.52 9.25
C ASN A 431 -32.04 6.61 9.39
N PHE A 432 -32.49 7.86 9.59
CA PHE A 432 -31.67 9.05 9.77
C PHE A 432 -31.91 9.67 11.14
N SER A 433 -30.87 10.17 11.80
CA SER A 433 -30.98 10.87 13.08
C SER A 433 -29.79 11.79 13.38
N SER A 434 -30.04 12.86 14.13
CA SER A 434 -29.00 13.74 14.67
C SER A 434 -28.05 14.33 13.60
N MET A 435 -28.61 14.83 12.51
CA MET A 435 -27.83 15.47 11.44
C MET A 435 -27.79 16.99 11.67
N GLU A 436 -26.63 17.58 11.42
CA GLU A 436 -26.42 19.04 11.48
C GLU A 436 -25.83 19.50 10.15
N ILE A 437 -26.51 20.39 9.46
CA ILE A 437 -26.15 20.82 8.11
C ILE A 437 -26.00 22.32 8.09
N VAL A 438 -24.92 22.83 7.54
CA VAL A 438 -24.81 24.25 7.17
C VAL A 438 -25.51 24.39 5.83
N VAL A 439 -26.78 24.77 5.88
CA VAL A 439 -27.65 24.84 4.70
C VAL A 439 -27.14 25.94 3.75
N PRO A 440 -26.99 25.69 2.45
CA PRO A 440 -26.63 26.68 1.46
C PRO A 440 -27.60 27.86 1.44
N ILE A 441 -27.13 29.04 1.01
CA ILE A 441 -27.97 30.22 0.85
C ILE A 441 -29.07 29.94 -0.18
N ASP A 442 -30.31 30.33 0.16
CA ASP A 442 -31.50 30.07 -0.66
C ASP A 442 -31.88 28.61 -0.84
N ASP A 443 -31.44 27.74 0.08
CA ASP A 443 -31.86 26.35 0.21
C ASP A 443 -32.57 26.08 1.54
N SER A 444 -33.24 24.95 1.69
CA SER A 444 -34.05 24.61 2.86
C SER A 444 -33.96 23.12 3.21
N LEU A 445 -34.04 22.82 4.51
CA LEU A 445 -34.22 21.42 4.98
C LEU A 445 -35.62 20.88 4.72
N ALA A 446 -36.54 21.69 4.20
CA ALA A 446 -37.92 21.29 3.94
C ALA A 446 -38.25 21.46 2.45
N GLY A 447 -39.15 20.60 1.96
CA GLY A 447 -39.71 20.70 0.62
C GLY A 447 -38.85 20.06 -0.47
N GLY A 448 -38.01 19.08 -0.10
CA GLY A 448 -37.24 18.27 -1.08
C GLY A 448 -35.98 18.98 -1.62
N GLU A 449 -35.51 20.08 -1.00
CA GLU A 449 -34.32 20.78 -1.51
C GLU A 449 -33.00 20.12 -1.05
N ILE A 450 -32.91 19.72 0.23
CA ILE A 450 -31.72 19.04 0.78
C ILE A 450 -31.96 17.53 0.92
N PHE A 451 -33.17 17.10 1.20
CA PHE A 451 -33.58 15.70 1.31
C PHE A 451 -34.60 15.43 0.21
N ASP A 452 -34.15 14.81 -0.87
CA ASP A 452 -34.92 14.66 -2.12
C ASP A 452 -35.26 13.18 -2.35
N ASP A 453 -36.54 12.85 -2.37
CA ASP A 453 -37.05 11.52 -2.66
C ASP A 453 -37.48 11.44 -4.14
N LYS A 454 -36.67 10.81 -4.98
CA LYS A 454 -36.89 10.61 -6.42
C LYS A 454 -37.87 9.49 -6.75
N SER A 455 -38.46 8.84 -5.76
CA SER A 455 -39.43 7.76 -6.00
C SER A 455 -40.70 8.25 -6.70
N ASP A 456 -41.50 7.32 -7.26
CA ASP A 456 -42.79 7.64 -7.85
C ASP A 456 -43.82 8.23 -6.86
N SER A 457 -43.54 8.09 -5.57
CA SER A 457 -44.38 8.59 -4.48
C SER A 457 -43.52 9.10 -3.32
N PRO A 458 -42.96 10.31 -3.44
CA PRO A 458 -42.02 10.87 -2.47
C PRO A 458 -42.55 10.87 -1.03
N ASP A 459 -41.72 10.47 -0.07
CA ASP A 459 -42.08 10.49 1.35
C ASP A 459 -41.95 11.91 1.92
N ALA A 460 -43.07 12.50 2.24
CA ALA A 460 -43.09 13.87 2.76
C ALA A 460 -42.36 14.08 4.10
N ASN A 461 -42.12 13.03 4.88
CA ASN A 461 -41.28 13.14 6.07
C ASN A 461 -39.80 13.28 5.69
N PHE A 462 -39.31 12.46 4.75
CA PHE A 462 -37.93 12.58 4.26
C PHE A 462 -37.67 13.98 3.69
N GLU A 463 -38.53 14.44 2.75
CA GLU A 463 -38.42 15.76 2.14
C GLU A 463 -38.51 16.94 3.13
N ASN A 464 -38.93 16.72 4.36
CA ASN A 464 -38.98 17.69 5.43
C ASN A 464 -38.03 17.39 6.59
N ALA A 465 -36.98 16.61 6.35
CA ALA A 465 -35.97 16.22 7.33
C ALA A 465 -36.56 15.60 8.62
N LYS A 466 -37.62 14.81 8.48
CA LYS A 466 -38.28 14.09 9.58
C LYS A 466 -38.17 12.59 9.33
N ASN A 467 -37.97 11.82 10.41
CA ASN A 467 -38.02 10.36 10.33
C ASN A 467 -39.47 9.87 10.14
N LYS A 468 -39.64 8.57 9.93
CA LYS A 468 -40.96 7.92 9.74
C LYS A 468 -42.02 8.26 10.82
N ASP A 469 -41.59 8.64 12.01
CA ASP A 469 -42.47 9.01 13.15
C ASP A 469 -42.70 10.54 13.19
N GLY A 470 -42.24 11.29 12.23
CA GLY A 470 -42.40 12.74 12.12
C GLY A 470 -41.45 13.54 13.03
N VAL A 471 -40.42 12.89 13.61
CA VAL A 471 -39.40 13.55 14.43
C VAL A 471 -38.32 14.13 13.55
N ILE A 472 -37.95 15.39 13.73
CA ILE A 472 -36.89 16.06 12.99
C ILE A 472 -35.57 15.32 13.21
N PHE A 473 -34.92 14.91 12.13
CA PHE A 473 -33.62 14.24 12.17
C PHE A 473 -32.46 15.15 11.74
N ALA A 474 -32.72 16.26 11.03
CA ALA A 474 -31.70 17.20 10.61
C ALA A 474 -32.03 18.64 11.03
N THR A 475 -30.99 19.38 11.40
CA THR A 475 -31.11 20.80 11.82
C THR A 475 -30.09 21.67 11.08
N ASN A 476 -30.51 22.89 10.74
CA ASN A 476 -29.59 23.88 10.20
C ASN A 476 -28.71 24.47 11.32
N VAL A 477 -27.43 24.51 11.11
CA VAL A 477 -26.44 25.07 12.05
C VAL A 477 -25.53 26.07 11.37
N THR A 478 -24.94 26.96 12.16
CA THR A 478 -23.91 27.86 11.67
C THR A 478 -22.56 27.09 11.60
N LEU A 479 -21.76 27.40 10.60
CA LEU A 479 -20.42 26.81 10.46
C LEU A 479 -19.61 26.98 11.76
N GLY A 480 -19.08 25.91 12.27
CA GLY A 480 -18.31 25.85 13.52
C GLY A 480 -19.13 25.73 14.80
N ALA A 481 -20.49 25.68 14.71
CA ALA A 481 -21.37 25.48 15.87
C ALA A 481 -21.94 24.09 16.03
N GLN A 482 -21.39 23.12 15.28
CA GLN A 482 -21.83 21.72 15.28
C GLN A 482 -21.55 21.04 16.62
N THR A 483 -22.43 20.07 16.95
CA THR A 483 -22.29 19.20 18.13
C THR A 483 -22.14 17.72 17.74
N VAL A 484 -22.25 17.41 16.45
CA VAL A 484 -22.08 16.08 15.87
C VAL A 484 -21.01 16.12 14.74
N GLY A 485 -20.72 14.96 14.16
CA GLY A 485 -19.69 14.78 13.15
C GLY A 485 -18.40 14.19 13.71
N ALA A 486 -17.38 14.11 12.90
CA ALA A 486 -16.10 13.54 13.25
C ALA A 486 -15.30 14.40 14.24
N THR A 487 -14.49 13.76 15.07
CA THR A 487 -13.52 14.40 15.96
C THR A 487 -12.29 14.82 15.17
N VAL A 488 -12.23 16.06 14.71
CA VAL A 488 -11.20 16.59 13.80
C VAL A 488 -9.77 16.33 14.30
N SER A 489 -9.52 16.39 15.62
CA SER A 489 -8.20 16.19 16.20
C SER A 489 -7.60 14.78 15.93
N ASP A 490 -8.45 13.78 15.66
CA ASP A 490 -8.00 12.41 15.38
C ASP A 490 -7.32 12.29 14.01
N PHE A 491 -7.50 13.29 13.15
CA PHE A 491 -6.94 13.36 11.80
C PHE A 491 -5.71 14.27 11.67
N ALA A 492 -5.15 14.77 12.76
CA ALA A 492 -3.99 15.66 12.76
C ALA A 492 -2.73 15.06 12.10
N TRP A 493 -2.67 13.75 11.93
CA TRP A 493 -1.56 13.02 11.31
C TRP A 493 -1.61 12.98 9.78
N THR A 494 -2.70 13.34 9.17
CA THR A 494 -3.03 13.12 7.74
C THR A 494 -2.33 14.11 6.81
N PHE A 495 -2.17 13.73 5.56
CA PHE A 495 -1.73 14.62 4.49
C PHE A 495 -2.75 15.74 4.24
N ALA A 496 -4.05 15.43 4.31
CA ALA A 496 -5.12 16.42 4.19
C ALA A 496 -5.01 17.53 5.24
N ASN A 497 -4.80 17.17 6.52
CA ASN A 497 -4.60 18.17 7.59
C ASN A 497 -3.32 19.00 7.37
N ASN A 498 -2.21 18.36 6.92
CA ASN A 498 -0.97 19.08 6.60
C ASN A 498 -1.17 20.13 5.50
N ASN A 499 -2.12 19.91 4.60
CA ASN A 499 -2.47 20.81 3.51
C ASN A 499 -3.66 21.73 3.84
N SER A 500 -4.13 21.74 5.08
CA SER A 500 -5.25 22.57 5.54
C SER A 500 -6.54 22.36 4.72
N ALA A 501 -6.84 21.10 4.42
CA ALA A 501 -8.01 20.73 3.62
C ALA A 501 -9.33 20.84 4.40
N PHE A 502 -9.27 20.94 5.76
CA PHE A 502 -10.42 21.08 6.66
C PHE A 502 -10.05 21.76 7.96
#